data_752d46e3d41b066315b210bd7ab79daf
#
_entry.id   752d46e3d41b066315b210bd7ab79daf
#
_cell.length_a   1.000
_cell.length_b   1.000
_cell.length_c   1.000
_cell.angle_alpha   90.00
_cell.angle_beta   90.00
_cell.angle_gamma   90.00
#
_symmetry.space_group_name_H-M   'P 1'
#
loop_
_entity.id
_entity.type
_entity.pdbx_description
1 polymer ?
#
loop_
_entity_poly.entity_id
_entity_poly.type
_entity_poly.pdbx_seq_one_letter_code
_entity_poly.pdbx_strand_id
1 'polypeptide(L)'
;EGFYSLERKFGLSQSDIVKLNPTMKDGLKNDAQIWIPKENYDRYKNTAFTSTPNYDFENSNNTLRSASSPNNVKEISYILPFKVADIGATNKAAALKARLTDNKITPVATDFYSGALIALDSLQKMGYKFKVNVYDSEGDIKKITSNAGVQNSQVVIGPFTTKSFNTVAELITNNKTAVLAPLANKNIVLNPNVYQTLPSDEVQQAQMINYLNKNYSDENMIILADSKNTGLRDKLERAFPNAKVVTEMSANGFANALNYSKENVVLLQSNDIGYVSLAVRLLHNALKVRKNNTFPKIILATVERGNVFDSSSLSNNQLSDLHFTYPTVNKYSNGSDSFSVRYQKTYGILPNKYAIRGFDLTMDAVLRLGVSGNLNSTNTRIGETSFLENKFAYLKNSYKGGGYENQGVYIVQYDNMEIKEVK
;
A
#
# COMPACT_ATOMS: atom_id res chain seq x y z
N GLU A 1 -7.88 3.05 -4.64
CA GLU A 1 -9.02 3.14 -3.72
C GLU A 1 -10.10 2.16 -4.17
N GLY A 2 -10.76 1.46 -3.22
CA GLY A 2 -11.91 0.61 -3.52
C GLY A 2 -13.24 1.39 -3.46
N PHE A 3 -14.34 0.77 -3.90
CA PHE A 3 -15.67 1.38 -3.81
C PHE A 3 -16.02 1.84 -2.39
N TYR A 4 -15.69 1.05 -1.38
CA TYR A 4 -15.89 1.41 0.02
C TYR A 4 -15.26 2.76 0.41
N SER A 5 -14.03 3.02 -0.04
CA SER A 5 -13.37 4.29 0.18
C SER A 5 -14.07 5.45 -0.55
N LEU A 6 -14.55 5.21 -1.77
CA LEU A 6 -15.28 6.21 -2.55
C LEU A 6 -16.67 6.51 -1.97
N GLU A 7 -17.41 5.49 -1.51
CA GLU A 7 -18.69 5.66 -0.82
C GLU A 7 -18.55 6.58 0.39
N ARG A 8 -17.56 6.29 1.23
CA ARG A 8 -17.29 7.10 2.42
C ARG A 8 -16.84 8.52 2.06
N LYS A 9 -15.99 8.64 1.07
CA LYS A 9 -15.38 9.90 0.66
C LYS A 9 -16.41 10.88 0.08
N PHE A 10 -17.32 10.37 -0.74
CA PHE A 10 -18.25 11.19 -1.51
C PHE A 10 -19.70 11.06 -1.06
N GLY A 11 -20.01 10.18 -0.11
CA GLY A 11 -21.38 9.95 0.37
C GLY A 11 -22.32 9.42 -0.72
N LEU A 12 -21.78 8.61 -1.64
CA LEU A 12 -22.52 7.97 -2.73
C LEU A 12 -22.48 6.47 -2.51
N SER A 13 -23.57 5.76 -2.76
CA SER A 13 -23.53 4.30 -2.73
C SER A 13 -22.68 3.74 -3.88
N GLN A 14 -22.15 2.53 -3.72
CA GLN A 14 -21.46 1.83 -4.81
C GLN A 14 -22.31 1.75 -6.07
N SER A 15 -23.63 1.50 -5.92
CA SER A 15 -24.55 1.44 -7.05
C SER A 15 -24.66 2.77 -7.78
N ASP A 16 -24.63 3.90 -7.06
CA ASP A 16 -24.68 5.23 -7.67
C ASP A 16 -23.36 5.58 -8.36
N ILE A 17 -22.22 5.21 -7.75
CA ILE A 17 -20.92 5.36 -8.38
C ILE A 17 -20.83 4.55 -9.68
N VAL A 18 -21.32 3.31 -9.70
CA VAL A 18 -21.33 2.46 -10.90
C VAL A 18 -22.28 3.00 -11.95
N LYS A 19 -23.48 3.52 -11.57
CA LYS A 19 -24.40 4.17 -12.53
C LYS A 19 -23.75 5.36 -13.24
N LEU A 20 -23.00 6.17 -12.50
CA LEU A 20 -22.25 7.30 -13.05
C LEU A 20 -21.03 6.88 -13.87
N ASN A 21 -20.51 5.68 -13.62
CA ASN A 21 -19.30 5.14 -14.22
C ASN A 21 -19.52 3.69 -14.70
N PRO A 22 -20.30 3.46 -15.78
CA PRO A 22 -20.70 2.10 -16.20
C PRO A 22 -19.52 1.15 -16.50
N THR A 23 -18.36 1.69 -16.87
CA THR A 23 -17.13 0.92 -17.13
C THR A 23 -16.54 0.27 -15.88
N MET A 24 -17.06 0.62 -14.69
CA MET A 24 -16.61 0.12 -13.40
C MET A 24 -17.51 -0.96 -12.81
N LYS A 25 -18.46 -1.49 -13.60
CA LYS A 25 -19.38 -2.54 -13.18
C LYS A 25 -18.64 -3.80 -12.68
N ASP A 26 -17.52 -4.13 -13.31
CA ASP A 26 -16.69 -5.29 -12.96
C ASP A 26 -15.55 -4.97 -11.97
N GLY A 27 -15.66 -3.84 -11.28
CA GLY A 27 -14.69 -3.37 -10.30
C GLY A 27 -13.94 -2.11 -10.71
N LEU A 28 -13.27 -1.49 -9.75
CA LEU A 28 -12.42 -0.33 -9.98
C LEU A 28 -11.07 -0.77 -10.55
N LYS A 29 -10.69 -0.17 -11.67
CA LYS A 29 -9.36 -0.36 -12.25
C LYS A 29 -8.39 0.63 -11.60
N ASN A 30 -7.14 0.22 -11.42
CA ASN A 30 -6.09 1.15 -10.98
C ASN A 30 -6.00 2.33 -11.97
N ASP A 31 -5.92 3.53 -11.41
CA ASP A 31 -5.81 4.80 -12.13
C ASP A 31 -7.01 5.14 -13.04
N ALA A 32 -8.17 4.49 -12.83
CA ALA A 32 -9.38 4.85 -13.52
C ALA A 32 -9.87 6.24 -13.07
N GLN A 33 -10.21 7.09 -14.03
CA GLN A 33 -10.91 8.34 -13.76
C GLN A 33 -12.39 8.05 -13.49
N ILE A 34 -12.92 8.63 -12.41
CA ILE A 34 -14.32 8.46 -12.01
C ILE A 34 -15.07 9.79 -12.09
N TRP A 35 -16.32 9.71 -12.52
CA TRP A 35 -17.25 10.81 -12.47
C TRP A 35 -17.97 10.82 -11.14
N ILE A 36 -17.87 11.94 -10.42
CA ILE A 36 -18.55 12.19 -9.15
C ILE A 36 -19.36 13.49 -9.31
N PRO A 37 -20.63 13.57 -8.84
CA PRO A 37 -21.38 14.80 -8.87
C PRO A 37 -20.63 15.91 -8.15
N LYS A 38 -20.65 17.11 -8.73
CA LYS A 38 -19.92 18.26 -8.21
C LYS A 38 -20.28 18.56 -6.74
N GLU A 39 -21.54 18.45 -6.38
CA GLU A 39 -22.00 18.66 -4.99
C GLU A 39 -21.38 17.68 -3.98
N ASN A 40 -21.25 16.41 -4.35
CA ASN A 40 -20.60 15.40 -3.51
C ASN A 40 -19.09 15.66 -3.40
N TYR A 41 -18.48 16.06 -4.51
CA TYR A 41 -17.06 16.44 -4.52
C TYR A 41 -16.80 17.71 -3.69
N ASP A 42 -17.64 18.75 -3.84
CA ASP A 42 -17.52 20.00 -3.10
C ASP A 42 -17.78 19.80 -1.60
N ARG A 43 -18.74 18.91 -1.24
CA ARG A 43 -18.96 18.51 0.16
C ARG A 43 -17.73 17.83 0.74
N TYR A 44 -17.17 16.87 0.06
CA TYR A 44 -15.92 16.21 0.47
C TYR A 44 -14.79 17.24 0.64
N LYS A 45 -14.59 18.08 -0.35
CA LYS A 45 -13.58 19.13 -0.33
C LYS A 45 -13.75 20.07 0.88
N ASN A 46 -14.96 20.54 1.12
CA ASN A 46 -15.24 21.44 2.24
C ASN A 46 -15.07 20.75 3.59
N THR A 47 -15.49 19.49 3.73
CA THR A 47 -15.31 18.72 4.98
C THR A 47 -13.85 18.39 5.23
N ALA A 48 -13.10 18.05 4.20
CA ALA A 48 -11.66 17.76 4.30
C ALA A 48 -10.82 18.99 4.69
N PHE A 49 -11.27 20.21 4.38
CA PHE A 49 -10.51 21.44 4.59
C PHE A 49 -10.98 22.30 5.78
N THR A 50 -12.12 21.98 6.40
CA THR A 50 -12.64 22.76 7.58
C THR A 50 -12.18 22.18 8.92
N SER A 51 -11.76 20.93 8.98
CA SER A 51 -11.10 20.38 10.17
C SER A 51 -9.61 20.71 10.13
N THR A 52 -9.11 21.45 11.11
CA THR A 52 -7.67 21.50 11.38
C THR A 52 -7.20 20.06 11.63
N PRO A 53 -6.38 19.48 10.76
CA PRO A 53 -5.98 18.10 10.93
C PRO A 53 -5.02 18.03 12.09
N ASN A 54 -5.46 17.48 13.19
CA ASN A 54 -4.56 16.96 14.21
C ASN A 54 -4.02 15.63 13.64
N TYR A 55 -3.14 15.72 12.63
CA TYR A 55 -2.51 14.54 12.08
C TYR A 55 -1.44 14.05 13.03
N ASP A 56 -1.65 12.89 13.61
CA ASP A 56 -0.76 12.24 14.58
C ASP A 56 0.51 11.64 13.92
N PHE A 57 0.92 12.23 12.79
CA PHE A 57 2.19 11.98 12.13
C PHE A 57 3.37 12.17 13.10
N GLU A 58 3.22 13.07 14.06
CA GLU A 58 4.23 13.36 15.05
C GLU A 58 4.43 12.22 16.04
N ASN A 59 3.38 11.51 16.44
CA ASN A 59 3.48 10.46 17.46
C ASN A 59 3.99 9.12 16.91
N SER A 60 3.63 8.74 15.68
CA SER A 60 4.05 7.46 15.11
C SER A 60 5.54 7.38 14.75
N ASN A 61 6.22 8.54 14.58
CA ASN A 61 7.63 8.61 14.19
C ASN A 61 8.51 9.37 15.20
N ASN A 62 8.02 9.60 16.41
CA ASN A 62 8.77 10.36 17.42
C ASN A 62 10.16 9.78 17.67
N THR A 63 10.31 8.45 17.74
CA THR A 63 11.62 7.80 17.92
C THR A 63 12.57 8.09 16.75
N LEU A 64 12.09 8.00 15.51
CA LEU A 64 12.92 8.30 14.34
C LEU A 64 13.28 9.79 14.27
N ARG A 65 12.31 10.69 14.49
CA ARG A 65 12.53 12.15 14.47
C ARG A 65 13.48 12.59 15.56
N SER A 66 13.29 12.11 16.78
CA SER A 66 14.15 12.48 17.92
C SER A 66 15.58 11.95 17.82
N ALA A 67 15.75 10.77 17.20
CA ALA A 67 17.07 10.19 16.95
C ALA A 67 17.77 10.79 15.73
N SER A 68 17.02 11.44 14.82
CA SER A 68 17.56 11.97 13.56
C SER A 68 18.11 13.38 13.74
N SER A 69 19.27 13.64 13.15
CA SER A 69 19.96 14.93 13.22
C SER A 69 20.15 15.55 11.82
N PRO A 70 19.91 16.85 11.65
CA PRO A 70 20.10 17.55 10.38
C PRO A 70 21.58 17.79 10.02
N ASN A 71 22.52 17.27 10.82
CA ASN A 71 23.94 17.42 10.58
C ASN A 71 24.36 16.83 9.24
N ASN A 72 25.27 17.49 8.57
CA ASN A 72 25.82 17.14 7.26
C ASN A 72 24.79 17.23 6.10
N VAL A 73 25.28 17.59 4.92
CA VAL A 73 24.50 17.60 3.69
C VAL A 73 24.13 16.16 3.32
N LYS A 74 22.85 15.92 3.01
CA LYS A 74 22.37 14.62 2.52
C LYS A 74 22.37 14.65 0.99
N GLU A 75 23.12 13.74 0.36
CA GLU A 75 23.14 13.61 -1.11
C GLU A 75 22.21 12.46 -1.52
N ILE A 76 21.21 12.79 -2.34
CA ILE A 76 20.14 11.90 -2.75
C ILE A 76 19.99 11.95 -4.25
N SER A 77 19.89 10.80 -4.91
CA SER A 77 19.56 10.70 -6.32
C SER A 77 18.20 10.07 -6.55
N TYR A 78 17.43 10.67 -7.46
CA TYR A 78 16.22 10.08 -8.01
C TYR A 78 16.49 9.65 -9.46
N ILE A 79 16.21 8.39 -9.77
CA ILE A 79 16.28 7.84 -11.12
C ILE A 79 14.86 7.40 -11.50
N LEU A 80 14.12 8.24 -12.22
CA LEU A 80 12.69 8.08 -12.44
C LEU A 80 12.34 8.13 -13.93
N PRO A 81 11.28 7.40 -14.38
CA PRO A 81 10.90 7.31 -15.79
C PRO A 81 10.10 8.53 -16.27
N PHE A 82 10.75 9.68 -16.36
CA PHE A 82 10.11 10.91 -16.83
C PHE A 82 9.88 10.95 -18.34
N LYS A 83 10.67 10.21 -19.12
CA LYS A 83 10.60 10.18 -20.59
C LYS A 83 10.72 11.58 -21.20
N VAL A 84 11.69 12.35 -20.74
CA VAL A 84 11.90 13.74 -21.14
C VAL A 84 12.13 13.88 -22.66
N ALA A 85 12.81 12.91 -23.29
CA ALA A 85 13.01 12.88 -24.72
C ALA A 85 11.70 12.87 -25.51
N ASP A 86 10.68 12.16 -25.02
CA ASP A 86 9.36 12.08 -25.65
C ASP A 86 8.59 13.40 -25.50
N ILE A 87 8.86 14.17 -24.44
CA ILE A 87 8.17 15.42 -24.11
C ILE A 87 8.80 16.60 -24.86
N GLY A 88 10.14 16.65 -24.97
CA GLY A 88 10.90 17.78 -25.49
C GLY A 88 10.71 18.06 -26.98
N ALA A 89 10.09 17.17 -27.75
CA ALA A 89 9.94 17.30 -29.19
C ALA A 89 8.70 18.11 -29.63
N THR A 90 7.85 18.61 -28.72
CA THR A 90 6.67 19.38 -29.12
C THR A 90 6.37 20.55 -28.18
N ASN A 91 6.30 21.75 -28.79
CA ASN A 91 5.86 22.98 -28.10
C ASN A 91 4.33 23.15 -28.06
N LYS A 92 3.55 22.13 -28.45
CA LYS A 92 2.08 22.20 -28.48
C LYS A 92 1.49 21.51 -27.25
N ALA A 93 0.83 22.26 -26.38
CA ALA A 93 0.16 21.75 -25.17
C ALA A 93 -0.77 20.55 -25.43
N ALA A 94 -1.47 20.51 -26.56
CA ALA A 94 -2.34 19.41 -26.95
C ALA A 94 -1.56 18.11 -27.23
N ALA A 95 -0.42 18.20 -27.93
CA ALA A 95 0.42 17.04 -28.21
C ALA A 95 1.13 16.53 -26.96
N LEU A 96 1.52 17.43 -26.04
CA LEU A 96 2.04 17.06 -24.73
C LEU A 96 0.97 16.32 -23.90
N LYS A 97 -0.25 16.85 -23.87
CA LYS A 97 -1.38 16.21 -23.16
C LYS A 97 -1.67 14.82 -23.73
N ALA A 98 -1.70 14.63 -25.05
CA ALA A 98 -1.89 13.34 -25.70
C ALA A 98 -0.80 12.35 -25.28
N ARG A 99 0.47 12.75 -25.35
CA ARG A 99 1.61 11.90 -24.94
C ARG A 99 1.57 11.50 -23.48
N LEU A 100 1.19 12.42 -22.58
CA LEU A 100 1.01 12.11 -21.15
C LEU A 100 -0.18 11.20 -20.91
N THR A 101 -1.21 11.24 -21.75
CA THR A 101 -2.39 10.34 -21.66
C THR A 101 -2.02 8.92 -22.12
N ASP A 102 -1.25 8.79 -23.20
CA ASP A 102 -0.81 7.49 -23.74
C ASP A 102 0.29 6.86 -22.88
N ASN A 103 1.08 7.65 -22.20
CA ASN A 103 2.20 7.21 -21.38
C ASN A 103 1.83 7.21 -19.90
N LYS A 104 1.37 6.05 -19.40
CA LYS A 104 0.93 5.88 -18.02
C LYS A 104 2.02 6.02 -16.95
N ILE A 105 3.31 5.87 -17.31
CA ILE A 105 4.40 5.86 -16.33
C ILE A 105 4.90 7.26 -15.98
N THR A 106 4.89 8.18 -16.94
CA THR A 106 5.35 9.56 -16.71
C THR A 106 4.50 10.31 -15.69
N PRO A 107 3.15 10.26 -15.71
CA PRO A 107 2.33 10.82 -14.64
C PRO A 107 2.66 10.22 -13.27
N VAL A 108 2.88 8.91 -13.19
CA VAL A 108 3.30 8.25 -11.94
C VAL A 108 4.64 8.79 -11.43
N ALA A 109 5.61 8.99 -12.35
CA ALA A 109 6.92 9.56 -11.98
C ALA A 109 6.81 11.01 -11.51
N THR A 110 5.99 11.80 -12.18
CA THR A 110 5.75 13.20 -11.84
C THR A 110 5.05 13.33 -10.49
N ASP A 111 4.02 12.55 -10.24
CA ASP A 111 3.29 12.56 -8.98
C ASP A 111 4.19 12.11 -7.81
N PHE A 112 4.93 11.02 -8.00
CA PHE A 112 5.89 10.55 -7.00
C PHE A 112 6.93 11.62 -6.66
N TYR A 113 7.52 12.25 -7.67
CA TYR A 113 8.54 13.28 -7.47
C TYR A 113 7.96 14.55 -6.85
N SER A 114 6.74 14.94 -7.22
CA SER A 114 6.03 16.08 -6.60
C SER A 114 5.82 15.87 -5.10
N GLY A 115 5.46 14.65 -4.69
CA GLY A 115 5.39 14.29 -3.27
C GLY A 115 6.75 14.33 -2.58
N ALA A 116 7.79 13.81 -3.24
CA ALA A 116 9.16 13.88 -2.74
C ALA A 116 9.66 15.31 -2.54
N LEU A 117 9.31 16.25 -3.44
CA LEU A 117 9.64 17.67 -3.30
C LEU A 117 8.99 18.30 -2.06
N ILE A 118 7.73 17.97 -1.76
CA ILE A 118 7.07 18.43 -0.53
C ILE A 118 7.77 17.86 0.72
N ALA A 119 8.23 16.60 0.66
CA ALA A 119 8.99 16.00 1.74
C ALA A 119 10.32 16.73 1.97
N LEU A 120 11.09 16.96 0.90
CA LEU A 120 12.37 17.67 0.95
C LEU A 120 12.22 19.08 1.53
N ASP A 121 11.19 19.84 1.09
CA ASP A 121 10.93 21.18 1.63
C ASP A 121 10.50 21.11 3.12
N SER A 122 9.75 20.09 3.53
CA SER A 122 9.40 19.88 4.94
C SER A 122 10.64 19.59 5.78
N LEU A 123 11.52 18.73 5.30
CA LEU A 123 12.80 18.41 5.94
C LEU A 123 13.76 19.60 5.96
N GLN A 124 13.77 20.43 4.91
CA GLN A 124 14.56 21.66 4.90
C GLN A 124 14.12 22.63 6.00
N LYS A 125 12.81 22.75 6.24
CA LYS A 125 12.25 23.52 7.36
C LYS A 125 12.64 22.95 8.74
N MET A 126 12.93 21.63 8.80
CA MET A 126 13.48 20.98 9.98
C MET A 126 15.02 21.15 10.10
N GLY A 127 15.65 21.90 9.20
CA GLY A 127 17.08 22.19 9.23
C GLY A 127 17.97 21.29 8.38
N TYR A 128 17.40 20.28 7.68
CA TYR A 128 18.18 19.41 6.80
C TYR A 128 18.68 20.16 5.56
N LYS A 129 19.89 19.82 5.12
CA LYS A 129 20.50 20.32 3.89
C LYS A 129 20.68 19.20 2.89
N PHE A 130 20.36 19.48 1.61
CA PHE A 130 20.36 18.47 0.56
C PHE A 130 21.21 18.87 -0.63
N LYS A 131 21.78 17.86 -1.27
CA LYS A 131 22.18 17.86 -2.67
C LYS A 131 21.32 16.81 -3.36
N VAL A 132 20.41 17.24 -4.22
CA VAL A 132 19.45 16.37 -4.91
C VAL A 132 19.84 16.29 -6.38
N ASN A 133 20.05 15.08 -6.86
CA ASN A 133 20.31 14.78 -8.27
C ASN A 133 19.09 14.05 -8.84
N VAL A 134 18.67 14.43 -10.06
CA VAL A 134 17.50 13.85 -10.71
C VAL A 134 17.86 13.41 -12.11
N TYR A 135 17.56 12.16 -12.43
CA TYR A 135 17.88 11.54 -13.71
C TYR A 135 16.64 10.87 -14.30
N ASP A 136 16.53 10.94 -15.64
CA ASP A 136 15.53 10.20 -16.38
C ASP A 136 16.01 8.76 -16.62
N SER A 137 15.29 7.78 -16.09
CA SER A 137 15.65 6.34 -16.20
C SER A 137 15.57 5.79 -17.63
N GLU A 138 14.96 6.53 -18.57
CA GLU A 138 14.90 6.15 -19.98
C GLU A 138 16.18 6.56 -20.75
N GLY A 139 17.10 7.23 -20.09
CA GLY A 139 18.41 7.54 -20.64
C GLY A 139 19.40 6.37 -20.57
N ASP A 140 20.65 6.63 -20.90
CA ASP A 140 21.75 5.66 -20.77
C ASP A 140 22.02 5.34 -19.29
N ILE A 141 21.53 4.19 -18.82
CA ILE A 141 21.64 3.76 -17.43
C ILE A 141 23.10 3.64 -16.98
N LYS A 142 24.02 3.18 -17.83
CA LYS A 142 25.45 3.07 -17.48
C LYS A 142 26.04 4.45 -17.24
N LYS A 143 25.72 5.41 -18.09
CA LYS A 143 26.16 6.81 -17.96
C LYS A 143 25.56 7.47 -16.72
N ILE A 144 24.29 7.21 -16.44
CA ILE A 144 23.59 7.72 -15.24
C ILE A 144 24.25 7.16 -13.99
N THR A 145 24.41 5.83 -13.88
CA THR A 145 24.96 5.17 -12.69
C THR A 145 26.44 5.49 -12.46
N SER A 146 27.22 5.79 -13.50
CA SER A 146 28.62 6.24 -13.37
C SER A 146 28.75 7.73 -13.04
N ASN A 147 27.68 8.51 -13.06
CA ASN A 147 27.73 9.92 -12.72
C ASN A 147 28.12 10.12 -11.26
N ALA A 148 28.99 11.11 -11.01
CA ALA A 148 29.46 11.42 -9.65
C ALA A 148 28.30 11.74 -8.68
N GLY A 149 27.21 12.35 -9.15
CA GLY A 149 26.03 12.61 -8.35
C GLY A 149 25.37 11.33 -7.83
N VAL A 150 25.32 10.26 -8.64
CA VAL A 150 24.79 8.95 -8.20
C VAL A 150 25.80 8.24 -7.30
N GLN A 151 27.07 8.21 -7.68
CA GLN A 151 28.12 7.50 -6.94
C GLN A 151 28.38 8.07 -5.54
N ASN A 152 28.18 9.37 -5.35
CA ASN A 152 28.33 10.05 -4.06
C ASN A 152 27.03 10.06 -3.23
N SER A 153 25.91 9.65 -3.81
CA SER A 153 24.63 9.62 -3.09
C SER A 153 24.62 8.59 -1.98
N GLN A 154 24.09 9.00 -0.83
CA GLN A 154 23.82 8.09 0.29
C GLN A 154 22.60 7.22 0.01
N VAL A 155 21.66 7.75 -0.77
CA VAL A 155 20.43 7.05 -1.19
C VAL A 155 20.15 7.32 -2.65
N VAL A 156 19.81 6.25 -3.39
CA VAL A 156 19.27 6.29 -4.74
C VAL A 156 17.86 5.73 -4.72
N ILE A 157 16.87 6.49 -5.20
CA ILE A 157 15.46 6.09 -5.23
C ILE A 157 15.04 5.84 -6.68
N GLY A 158 14.61 4.63 -6.98
CA GLY A 158 14.20 4.23 -8.34
C GLY A 158 15.22 3.34 -9.05
N PRO A 159 14.92 2.94 -10.29
CA PRO A 159 13.67 3.14 -11.07
C PRO A 159 12.45 2.40 -10.55
N PHE A 160 11.29 2.51 -11.27
CA PHE A 160 10.01 1.97 -10.80
C PHE A 160 9.77 0.50 -11.15
N THR A 161 10.21 0.05 -12.33
CA THR A 161 9.98 -1.33 -12.75
C THR A 161 11.07 -2.26 -12.22
N THR A 162 10.71 -3.50 -11.92
CA THR A 162 11.68 -4.51 -11.44
C THR A 162 12.88 -4.65 -12.37
N LYS A 163 12.66 -4.71 -13.68
CA LYS A 163 13.74 -4.88 -14.67
C LYS A 163 14.73 -3.71 -14.63
N SER A 164 14.23 -2.49 -14.75
CA SER A 164 15.10 -1.29 -14.74
C SER A 164 15.78 -1.11 -13.39
N PHE A 165 15.06 -1.40 -12.30
CA PHE A 165 15.60 -1.31 -10.95
C PHE A 165 16.76 -2.29 -10.73
N ASN A 166 16.59 -3.57 -11.07
CA ASN A 166 17.66 -4.57 -10.92
C ASN A 166 18.90 -4.18 -11.73
N THR A 167 18.71 -3.66 -12.96
CA THR A 167 19.83 -3.15 -13.77
C THR A 167 20.60 -2.02 -13.08
N VAL A 168 19.89 -1.05 -12.47
CA VAL A 168 20.54 0.04 -11.71
C VAL A 168 21.24 -0.50 -10.47
N ALA A 169 20.59 -1.40 -9.73
CA ALA A 169 21.12 -2.00 -8.51
C ALA A 169 22.39 -2.84 -8.75
N GLU A 170 22.47 -3.52 -9.89
CA GLU A 170 23.68 -4.25 -10.33
C GLU A 170 24.87 -3.34 -10.60
N LEU A 171 24.63 -2.11 -11.08
CA LEU A 171 25.67 -1.14 -11.42
C LEU A 171 26.12 -0.28 -10.22
N ILE A 172 25.33 -0.22 -9.16
CA ILE A 172 25.65 0.51 -7.92
C ILE A 172 26.08 -0.50 -6.85
N THR A 173 27.35 -0.91 -6.89
CA THR A 173 27.90 -1.92 -5.96
C THR A 173 28.49 -1.33 -4.68
N ASN A 174 28.49 -0.01 -4.56
CA ASN A 174 29.01 0.68 -3.38
C ASN A 174 28.07 0.48 -2.18
N ASN A 175 28.52 -0.27 -1.18
CA ASN A 175 27.76 -0.56 0.04
C ASN A 175 27.42 0.68 0.91
N LYS A 176 27.95 1.85 0.60
CA LYS A 176 27.61 3.11 1.26
C LYS A 176 26.35 3.76 0.67
N THR A 177 25.96 3.39 -0.54
CA THR A 177 24.80 3.89 -1.26
C THR A 177 23.65 2.90 -1.12
N ALA A 178 22.58 3.28 -0.44
CA ALA A 178 21.36 2.47 -0.38
C ALA A 178 20.54 2.69 -1.66
N VAL A 179 20.13 1.60 -2.33
CA VAL A 179 19.33 1.63 -3.55
C VAL A 179 17.91 1.16 -3.23
N LEU A 180 16.94 2.06 -3.31
CA LEU A 180 15.57 1.85 -2.86
C LEU A 180 14.64 1.59 -4.06
N ALA A 181 13.99 0.41 -4.09
CA ALA A 181 12.91 0.09 -5.03
C ALA A 181 11.60 0.77 -4.56
N PRO A 182 11.13 1.86 -5.21
CA PRO A 182 10.04 2.63 -4.66
C PRO A 182 8.65 2.02 -4.89
N LEU A 183 8.45 1.32 -6.00
CA LEU A 183 7.15 0.76 -6.41
C LEU A 183 7.17 -0.75 -6.70
N ALA A 184 8.32 -1.30 -7.04
CA ALA A 184 8.46 -2.74 -7.32
C ALA A 184 8.54 -3.54 -6.01
N ASN A 185 7.76 -4.63 -5.92
CA ASN A 185 7.72 -5.52 -4.76
C ASN A 185 7.85 -7.01 -5.12
N LYS A 186 8.14 -7.33 -6.39
CA LYS A 186 8.30 -8.72 -6.88
C LYS A 186 9.61 -8.85 -7.64
N ASN A 187 10.31 -9.96 -7.44
CA ASN A 187 11.53 -10.32 -8.17
C ASN A 187 12.65 -9.27 -8.08
N ILE A 188 12.73 -8.55 -6.96
CA ILE A 188 13.86 -7.66 -6.68
C ILE A 188 15.06 -8.51 -6.26
N VAL A 189 16.21 -8.23 -6.89
CA VAL A 189 17.50 -8.84 -6.51
C VAL A 189 18.04 -8.08 -5.29
N LEU A 190 17.99 -8.72 -4.13
CA LEU A 190 18.34 -8.11 -2.84
C LEU A 190 19.85 -8.15 -2.57
N ASN A 191 20.65 -7.41 -3.35
CA ASN A 191 22.05 -7.17 -3.03
C ASN A 191 22.19 -6.43 -1.69
N PRO A 192 23.36 -6.47 -1.00
CA PRO A 192 23.52 -5.96 0.37
C PRO A 192 23.11 -4.50 0.61
N ASN A 193 23.13 -3.67 -0.44
CA ASN A 193 22.75 -2.26 -0.41
C ASN A 193 21.34 -1.98 -0.98
N VAL A 194 20.60 -3.03 -1.36
CA VAL A 194 19.28 -2.92 -1.98
C VAL A 194 18.18 -3.01 -0.94
N TYR A 195 17.18 -2.14 -1.09
CA TYR A 195 15.99 -2.06 -0.26
C TYR A 195 14.73 -2.24 -1.11
N GLN A 196 14.01 -3.33 -0.90
CA GLN A 196 12.64 -3.49 -1.37
C GLN A 196 11.73 -2.75 -0.38
N THR A 197 11.23 -1.57 -0.76
CA THR A 197 10.54 -0.67 0.17
C THR A 197 9.02 -0.90 0.26
N LEU A 198 8.47 -1.73 -0.62
CA LEU A 198 7.10 -2.26 -0.50
C LEU A 198 7.17 -3.73 -0.05
N PRO A 199 6.37 -4.14 0.93
CA PRO A 199 6.24 -5.54 1.31
C PRO A 199 5.85 -6.42 0.12
N SER A 200 6.49 -7.58 -0.01
CA SER A 200 6.07 -8.60 -0.98
C SER A 200 4.74 -9.25 -0.56
N ASP A 201 4.13 -9.99 -1.49
CA ASP A 201 2.90 -10.73 -1.18
C ASP A 201 3.18 -11.78 -0.09
N GLU A 202 4.37 -12.42 -0.11
CA GLU A 202 4.80 -13.38 0.91
C GLU A 202 4.91 -12.75 2.30
N VAL A 203 5.41 -11.51 2.38
CA VAL A 203 5.49 -10.75 3.63
C VAL A 203 4.09 -10.41 4.12
N GLN A 204 3.20 -9.93 3.24
CA GLN A 204 1.82 -9.61 3.60
C GLN A 204 1.08 -10.84 4.14
N GLN A 205 1.19 -11.98 3.45
CA GLN A 205 0.62 -13.25 3.89
C GLN A 205 1.17 -13.69 5.25
N ALA A 206 2.50 -13.60 5.44
CA ALA A 206 3.15 -13.98 6.70
C ALA A 206 2.68 -13.10 7.87
N GLN A 207 2.60 -11.78 7.67
CA GLN A 207 2.13 -10.85 8.69
C GLN A 207 0.65 -11.09 9.05
N MET A 208 -0.20 -11.39 8.07
CA MET A 208 -1.59 -11.74 8.33
C MET A 208 -1.72 -13.06 9.10
N ILE A 209 -0.97 -14.09 8.72
CA ILE A 209 -0.93 -15.37 9.45
C ILE A 209 -0.46 -15.16 10.90
N ASN A 210 0.60 -14.36 11.10
CA ASN A 210 1.10 -14.04 12.44
C ASN A 210 0.05 -13.30 13.29
N TYR A 211 -0.65 -12.34 12.69
CA TYR A 211 -1.76 -11.64 13.35
C TYR A 211 -2.86 -12.59 13.79
N LEU A 212 -3.28 -13.49 12.90
CA LEU A 212 -4.33 -14.47 13.20
C LEU A 212 -3.90 -15.45 14.27
N ASN A 213 -2.68 -15.97 14.22
CA ASN A 213 -2.15 -16.85 15.26
C ASN A 213 -2.07 -16.16 16.64
N LYS A 214 -1.68 -14.88 16.65
CA LYS A 214 -1.59 -14.11 17.89
C LYS A 214 -2.95 -13.86 18.54
N ASN A 215 -3.96 -13.53 17.73
CA ASN A 215 -5.24 -13.02 18.24
C ASN A 215 -6.36 -14.07 18.26
N TYR A 216 -6.23 -15.16 17.49
CA TYR A 216 -7.32 -16.15 17.27
C TYR A 216 -6.86 -17.61 17.35
N SER A 217 -5.75 -17.91 18.06
CA SER A 217 -5.20 -19.27 18.17
C SER A 217 -6.19 -20.29 18.73
N ASP A 218 -7.06 -19.86 19.64
CA ASP A 218 -8.04 -20.72 20.33
C ASP A 218 -9.43 -20.70 19.67
N GLU A 219 -9.60 -19.94 18.58
CA GLU A 219 -10.87 -19.76 17.92
C GLU A 219 -11.13 -20.81 16.82
N ASN A 220 -12.33 -20.83 16.28
CA ASN A 220 -12.70 -21.78 15.23
C ASN A 220 -12.24 -21.29 13.86
N MET A 221 -11.11 -21.81 13.39
CA MET A 221 -10.56 -21.46 12.07
C MET A 221 -11.24 -22.29 10.99
N ILE A 222 -11.64 -21.63 9.89
CA ILE A 222 -12.29 -22.24 8.72
C ILE A 222 -11.57 -21.77 7.47
N ILE A 223 -11.18 -22.68 6.59
CA ILE A 223 -10.50 -22.37 5.33
C ILE A 223 -11.44 -22.60 4.17
N LEU A 224 -11.59 -21.59 3.31
CA LEU A 224 -12.31 -21.59 2.05
C LEU A 224 -11.35 -21.19 0.93
N ALA A 225 -11.05 -22.13 0.04
CA ALA A 225 -10.23 -21.82 -1.12
C ALA A 225 -10.78 -22.55 -2.35
N ASP A 226 -10.86 -21.85 -3.45
CA ASP A 226 -11.25 -22.47 -4.72
C ASP A 226 -10.14 -23.38 -5.28
N SER A 227 -10.45 -24.14 -6.29
CA SER A 227 -9.53 -25.11 -6.91
C SER A 227 -8.27 -24.48 -7.54
N LYS A 228 -8.26 -23.17 -7.79
CA LYS A 228 -7.12 -22.44 -8.36
C LYS A 228 -6.15 -21.92 -7.29
N ASN A 229 -6.57 -21.92 -6.01
CA ASN A 229 -5.81 -21.40 -4.88
C ASN A 229 -5.29 -22.50 -3.94
N THR A 230 -5.00 -23.69 -4.48
CA THR A 230 -4.52 -24.85 -3.70
C THR A 230 -3.23 -24.57 -2.95
N GLY A 231 -2.28 -23.85 -3.53
CA GLY A 231 -1.02 -23.50 -2.87
C GLY A 231 -1.21 -22.61 -1.63
N LEU A 232 -2.13 -21.65 -1.69
CA LEU A 232 -2.49 -20.83 -0.51
C LEU A 232 -3.26 -21.66 0.52
N ARG A 233 -4.18 -22.52 0.08
CA ARG A 233 -4.87 -23.45 0.96
C ARG A 233 -3.88 -24.32 1.75
N ASP A 234 -2.95 -24.98 1.07
CA ASP A 234 -1.94 -25.84 1.70
C ASP A 234 -1.04 -25.05 2.66
N LYS A 235 -0.74 -23.78 2.35
CA LYS A 235 -0.02 -22.88 3.26
C LYS A 235 -0.82 -22.58 4.53
N LEU A 236 -2.13 -22.34 4.38
CA LEU A 236 -3.02 -22.06 5.51
C LEU A 236 -3.27 -23.30 6.36
N GLU A 237 -3.45 -24.49 5.76
CA GLU A 237 -3.58 -25.75 6.49
C GLU A 237 -2.33 -26.04 7.34
N ARG A 238 -1.12 -25.74 6.82
CA ARG A 238 0.12 -25.84 7.62
C ARG A 238 0.19 -24.82 8.76
N ALA A 239 -0.29 -23.59 8.50
CA ALA A 239 -0.29 -22.54 9.51
C ALA A 239 -1.35 -22.73 10.60
N PHE A 240 -2.47 -23.37 10.25
CA PHE A 240 -3.62 -23.63 11.13
C PHE A 240 -4.03 -25.11 11.06
N PRO A 241 -3.28 -26.03 11.69
CA PRO A 241 -3.50 -27.48 11.53
C PRO A 241 -4.86 -27.97 12.01
N ASN A 242 -5.51 -27.23 12.90
CA ASN A 242 -6.84 -27.55 13.46
C ASN A 242 -7.98 -26.87 12.68
N ALA A 243 -7.69 -26.14 11.59
CA ALA A 243 -8.70 -25.47 10.80
C ALA A 243 -9.59 -26.48 10.05
N LYS A 244 -10.86 -26.16 9.96
CA LYS A 244 -11.82 -26.93 9.15
C LYS A 244 -11.74 -26.44 7.70
N VAL A 245 -11.49 -27.35 6.78
CA VAL A 245 -11.55 -27.03 5.35
C VAL A 245 -12.97 -27.29 4.85
N VAL A 246 -13.63 -26.25 4.35
CA VAL A 246 -14.98 -26.36 3.76
C VAL A 246 -14.85 -26.43 2.24
N THR A 247 -15.24 -27.56 1.69
CA THR A 247 -15.25 -27.83 0.24
C THR A 247 -16.64 -27.69 -0.37
N GLU A 248 -17.67 -27.82 0.47
CA GLU A 248 -19.07 -27.67 0.06
C GLU A 248 -19.57 -26.25 0.31
N MET A 249 -19.74 -25.48 -0.75
CA MET A 249 -20.26 -24.11 -0.71
C MET A 249 -21.78 -24.09 -0.61
N SER A 250 -22.30 -24.53 0.53
CA SER A 250 -23.73 -24.60 0.83
C SER A 250 -24.01 -24.10 2.26
N ALA A 251 -25.28 -23.79 2.53
CA ALA A 251 -25.72 -23.44 3.88
C ALA A 251 -25.44 -24.58 4.89
N ASN A 252 -25.59 -25.83 4.47
CA ASN A 252 -25.31 -26.99 5.31
C ASN A 252 -23.80 -27.16 5.57
N GLY A 253 -22.95 -26.96 4.55
CA GLY A 253 -21.50 -27.01 4.68
C GLY A 253 -21.02 -26.00 5.74
N PHE A 254 -21.52 -24.77 5.70
CA PHE A 254 -21.21 -23.75 6.73
C PHE A 254 -21.81 -24.06 8.08
N ALA A 255 -23.07 -24.50 8.15
CA ALA A 255 -23.72 -24.86 9.41
C ALA A 255 -22.94 -25.92 10.20
N ASN A 256 -22.31 -26.86 9.50
CA ASN A 256 -21.47 -27.92 10.10
C ASN A 256 -20.07 -27.41 10.52
N ALA A 257 -19.56 -26.40 9.83
CA ALA A 257 -18.23 -25.83 10.11
C ALA A 257 -18.26 -24.81 11.25
N LEU A 258 -19.34 -24.05 11.40
CA LEU A 258 -19.46 -22.97 12.38
C LEU A 258 -19.54 -23.49 13.82
N ASN A 259 -18.89 -22.77 14.72
CA ASN A 259 -18.99 -22.94 16.18
C ASN A 259 -19.78 -21.78 16.77
N TYR A 260 -20.79 -22.06 17.58
CA TYR A 260 -21.65 -21.04 18.18
C TYR A 260 -21.15 -20.55 19.56
N SER A 261 -20.11 -21.21 20.11
CA SER A 261 -19.49 -20.84 21.39
C SER A 261 -18.15 -20.12 21.26
N LYS A 262 -17.61 -20.06 20.05
CA LYS A 262 -16.34 -19.41 19.71
C LYS A 262 -16.53 -18.43 18.57
N GLU A 263 -15.59 -17.54 18.37
CA GLU A 263 -15.50 -16.79 17.12
C GLU A 263 -15.11 -17.72 15.98
N ASN A 264 -15.65 -17.45 14.79
CA ASN A 264 -15.36 -18.20 13.59
C ASN A 264 -14.53 -17.30 12.67
N VAL A 265 -13.27 -17.60 12.49
CA VAL A 265 -12.40 -16.89 11.55
C VAL A 265 -12.40 -17.67 10.25
N VAL A 266 -13.03 -17.09 9.22
CA VAL A 266 -13.19 -17.71 7.91
C VAL A 266 -12.16 -17.13 6.94
N LEU A 267 -11.17 -17.93 6.60
CA LEU A 267 -10.10 -17.59 5.66
C LEU A 267 -10.54 -17.86 4.22
N LEU A 268 -10.95 -16.83 3.50
CA LEU A 268 -11.43 -16.92 2.12
C LEU A 268 -10.32 -16.56 1.14
N GLN A 269 -9.92 -17.53 0.31
CA GLN A 269 -8.88 -17.36 -0.72
C GLN A 269 -9.44 -17.69 -2.10
N SER A 270 -9.80 -16.67 -2.86
CA SER A 270 -10.26 -16.80 -4.25
C SER A 270 -10.15 -15.47 -4.98
N ASN A 271 -9.89 -15.55 -6.29
CA ASN A 271 -9.98 -14.43 -7.23
C ASN A 271 -11.21 -14.58 -8.16
N ASP A 272 -12.06 -15.58 -7.92
CA ASP A 272 -13.31 -15.80 -8.64
C ASP A 272 -14.46 -15.06 -7.94
N ILE A 273 -15.08 -14.10 -8.64
CA ILE A 273 -16.13 -13.26 -8.07
C ILE A 273 -17.40 -14.07 -7.72
N GLY A 274 -17.71 -15.12 -8.48
CA GLY A 274 -18.85 -15.99 -8.20
C GLY A 274 -18.64 -16.75 -6.88
N TYR A 275 -17.43 -17.29 -6.70
CA TYR A 275 -17.05 -18.00 -5.48
C TYR A 275 -17.06 -17.06 -4.25
N VAL A 276 -16.43 -15.89 -4.37
CA VAL A 276 -16.36 -14.90 -3.27
C VAL A 276 -17.75 -14.37 -2.92
N SER A 277 -18.58 -13.99 -3.91
CA SER A 277 -19.94 -13.48 -3.66
C SER A 277 -20.84 -14.52 -3.02
N LEU A 278 -20.72 -15.80 -3.43
CA LEU A 278 -21.47 -16.88 -2.81
C LEU A 278 -21.05 -17.08 -1.35
N ALA A 279 -19.75 -17.11 -1.08
CA ALA A 279 -19.21 -17.28 0.27
C ALA A 279 -19.68 -16.13 1.19
N VAL A 280 -19.51 -14.88 0.78
CA VAL A 280 -19.92 -13.69 1.53
C VAL A 280 -21.42 -13.74 1.85
N ARG A 281 -22.25 -14.04 0.85
CA ARG A 281 -23.71 -14.15 1.04
C ARG A 281 -24.09 -15.27 2.01
N LEU A 282 -23.49 -16.45 1.90
CA LEU A 282 -23.80 -17.58 2.78
C LEU A 282 -23.36 -17.28 4.21
N LEU A 283 -22.18 -16.72 4.42
CA LEU A 283 -21.66 -16.33 5.74
C LEU A 283 -22.51 -15.22 6.37
N HIS A 284 -22.89 -14.21 5.60
CA HIS A 284 -23.75 -13.13 6.08
C HIS A 284 -25.16 -13.64 6.47
N ASN A 285 -25.72 -14.59 5.70
CA ASN A 285 -26.98 -15.23 6.07
C ASN A 285 -26.83 -16.07 7.34
N ALA A 286 -25.70 -16.73 7.54
CA ALA A 286 -25.41 -17.52 8.74
C ALA A 286 -25.40 -16.68 10.03
N LEU A 287 -25.04 -15.39 9.97
CA LEU A 287 -25.12 -14.45 11.11
C LEU A 287 -26.54 -14.37 11.72
N LYS A 288 -27.57 -14.66 10.92
CA LYS A 288 -29.00 -14.61 11.32
C LYS A 288 -29.55 -15.94 11.81
N VAL A 289 -28.74 -17.00 11.71
CA VAL A 289 -29.17 -18.36 12.11
C VAL A 289 -28.83 -18.60 13.58
N ARG A 290 -29.86 -18.87 14.39
CA ARG A 290 -29.73 -19.10 15.82
C ARG A 290 -29.64 -20.59 16.11
N LYS A 291 -28.68 -20.97 16.97
CA LYS A 291 -28.57 -22.31 17.52
C LYS A 291 -28.39 -22.23 19.04
N ASN A 292 -29.18 -22.96 19.82
CA ASN A 292 -29.13 -22.92 21.30
C ASN A 292 -29.17 -21.48 21.86
N ASN A 293 -30.08 -20.67 21.35
CA ASN A 293 -30.21 -19.25 21.73
C ASN A 293 -29.02 -18.34 21.42
N THR A 294 -28.02 -18.77 20.63
CA THR A 294 -26.82 -18.02 20.29
C THR A 294 -26.72 -17.82 18.77
N PHE A 295 -26.30 -16.66 18.35
CA PHE A 295 -25.89 -16.36 16.96
C PHE A 295 -24.39 -16.58 16.79
N PRO A 296 -23.91 -17.06 15.65
CA PRO A 296 -22.48 -17.20 15.42
C PRO A 296 -21.83 -15.84 15.27
N LYS A 297 -20.62 -15.68 15.82
CA LYS A 297 -19.73 -14.56 15.52
C LYS A 297 -18.82 -14.98 14.38
N ILE A 298 -18.72 -14.16 13.33
CA ILE A 298 -17.96 -14.50 12.12
C ILE A 298 -17.06 -13.33 11.75
N ILE A 299 -15.77 -13.62 11.61
CA ILE A 299 -14.77 -12.72 11.03
C ILE A 299 -14.37 -13.32 9.69
N LEU A 300 -14.64 -12.60 8.61
CA LEU A 300 -14.15 -12.95 7.29
C LEU A 300 -12.74 -12.40 7.12
N ALA A 301 -11.80 -13.25 6.73
CA ALA A 301 -10.41 -12.83 6.55
C ALA A 301 -9.82 -13.35 5.23
N THR A 302 -8.80 -12.67 4.72
CA THR A 302 -7.98 -13.15 3.61
C THR A 302 -6.51 -12.84 3.88
N VAL A 303 -5.59 -13.69 3.44
CA VAL A 303 -4.15 -13.42 3.54
C VAL A 303 -3.61 -12.72 2.30
N GLU A 304 -4.38 -12.72 1.22
CA GLU A 304 -4.07 -12.02 -0.03
C GLU A 304 -5.35 -11.39 -0.59
N ARG A 305 -5.45 -10.07 -0.45
CA ARG A 305 -6.61 -9.33 -0.93
C ARG A 305 -6.51 -9.06 -2.43
N GLY A 306 -7.23 -9.85 -3.23
CA GLY A 306 -7.38 -9.60 -4.66
C GLY A 306 -8.37 -8.47 -4.98
N ASN A 307 -8.33 -7.96 -6.22
CA ASN A 307 -9.27 -6.94 -6.72
C ASN A 307 -10.72 -7.44 -6.74
N VAL A 308 -10.96 -8.73 -6.58
CA VAL A 308 -12.29 -9.32 -6.49
C VAL A 308 -13.14 -8.70 -5.38
N PHE A 309 -12.49 -8.28 -4.28
CA PHE A 309 -13.16 -7.61 -3.16
C PHE A 309 -13.56 -6.15 -3.44
N ASP A 310 -13.16 -5.60 -4.58
CA ASP A 310 -13.60 -4.27 -5.07
C ASP A 310 -14.74 -4.36 -6.09
N SER A 311 -15.25 -5.56 -6.33
CA SER A 311 -16.35 -5.79 -7.27
C SER A 311 -17.67 -5.20 -6.75
N SER A 312 -18.44 -4.58 -7.65
CA SER A 312 -19.80 -4.12 -7.38
C SER A 312 -20.79 -5.24 -7.04
N SER A 313 -20.41 -6.49 -7.26
CA SER A 313 -21.22 -7.66 -6.87
C SER A 313 -21.12 -7.99 -5.38
N LEU A 314 -20.21 -7.34 -4.64
CA LEU A 314 -20.07 -7.49 -3.20
C LEU A 314 -20.67 -6.29 -2.48
N SER A 315 -21.43 -6.55 -1.43
CA SER A 315 -21.96 -5.50 -0.57
C SER A 315 -20.97 -5.13 0.53
N ASN A 316 -20.60 -3.84 0.59
CA ASN A 316 -19.73 -3.34 1.67
C ASN A 316 -20.40 -3.48 3.05
N ASN A 317 -21.73 -3.40 3.14
CA ASN A 317 -22.45 -3.70 4.38
C ASN A 317 -22.21 -5.16 4.83
N GLN A 318 -22.31 -6.12 3.90
CA GLN A 318 -22.06 -7.52 4.23
C GLN A 318 -20.60 -7.77 4.64
N LEU A 319 -19.64 -7.11 3.96
CA LEU A 319 -18.23 -7.18 4.34
C LEU A 319 -17.98 -6.53 5.72
N SER A 320 -18.69 -5.44 6.04
CA SER A 320 -18.62 -4.78 7.33
C SER A 320 -19.25 -5.63 8.45
N ASP A 321 -20.43 -6.22 8.21
CA ASP A 321 -21.10 -7.12 9.17
C ASP A 321 -20.28 -8.39 9.45
N LEU A 322 -19.46 -8.81 8.47
CA LEU A 322 -18.53 -9.95 8.58
C LEU A 322 -17.15 -9.55 9.09
N HIS A 323 -16.94 -8.30 9.50
CA HIS A 323 -15.65 -7.79 9.97
C HIS A 323 -14.50 -8.15 9.03
N PHE A 324 -14.64 -7.87 7.72
CA PHE A 324 -13.67 -8.28 6.71
C PHE A 324 -12.28 -7.76 7.02
N THR A 325 -11.34 -8.67 7.28
CA THR A 325 -9.97 -8.40 7.74
C THR A 325 -8.95 -8.86 6.72
N TYR A 326 -7.98 -7.98 6.40
CA TYR A 326 -6.97 -8.29 5.38
C TYR A 326 -5.67 -7.48 5.56
N PRO A 327 -4.54 -7.99 5.03
CA PRO A 327 -3.29 -7.25 5.02
C PRO A 327 -3.27 -6.21 3.89
N THR A 328 -2.65 -5.06 4.15
CA THR A 328 -2.43 -4.03 3.14
C THR A 328 -1.10 -3.30 3.36
N VAL A 329 -0.50 -2.85 2.27
CA VAL A 329 0.75 -2.06 2.30
C VAL A 329 0.50 -0.58 2.57
N ASN A 330 -0.74 -0.12 2.41
CA ASN A 330 -1.14 1.28 2.62
C ASN A 330 -2.34 1.35 3.56
N LYS A 331 -2.34 2.30 4.48
CA LYS A 331 -3.58 2.78 5.08
C LYS A 331 -4.15 3.90 4.22
N TYR A 332 -5.44 4.17 4.37
CA TYR A 332 -6.09 5.25 3.62
C TYR A 332 -6.01 6.56 4.41
N SER A 333 -5.44 7.61 3.79
CA SER A 333 -5.59 8.98 4.25
C SER A 333 -6.95 9.53 3.83
N ASN A 334 -7.58 10.34 4.69
CA ASN A 334 -8.81 11.05 4.34
C ASN A 334 -8.56 12.35 3.54
N GLY A 335 -7.29 12.67 3.24
CA GLY A 335 -6.91 13.86 2.49
C GLY A 335 -6.99 15.17 3.27
N SER A 336 -7.25 15.13 4.59
CA SER A 336 -7.31 16.31 5.46
C SER A 336 -6.00 16.58 6.21
N ASP A 337 -4.98 15.76 6.00
CA ASP A 337 -3.67 15.91 6.59
C ASP A 337 -2.89 17.10 6.00
N SER A 338 -1.88 17.58 6.73
CA SER A 338 -1.10 18.77 6.37
C SER A 338 -0.36 18.63 5.04
N PHE A 339 0.05 17.41 4.65
CA PHE A 339 0.66 17.15 3.35
C PHE A 339 -0.37 17.33 2.23
N SER A 340 -1.55 16.73 2.35
CA SER A 340 -2.61 16.81 1.35
C SER A 340 -3.07 18.26 1.12
N VAL A 341 -3.25 19.03 2.19
CA VAL A 341 -3.58 20.46 2.12
C VAL A 341 -2.48 21.23 1.40
N ARG A 342 -1.22 21.00 1.75
CA ARG A 342 -0.08 21.68 1.14
C ARG A 342 0.10 21.26 -0.32
N TYR A 343 -0.04 19.97 -0.64
CA TYR A 343 0.05 19.45 -2.00
C TYR A 343 -1.00 20.11 -2.89
N GLN A 344 -2.25 20.18 -2.43
CA GLN A 344 -3.32 20.84 -3.17
C GLN A 344 -3.05 22.34 -3.35
N LYS A 345 -2.55 23.02 -2.32
CA LYS A 345 -2.17 24.45 -2.45
C LYS A 345 -1.08 24.66 -3.50
N THR A 346 -0.12 23.72 -3.61
CA THR A 346 1.03 23.84 -4.50
C THR A 346 0.68 23.46 -5.94
N TYR A 347 -0.07 22.39 -6.13
CA TYR A 347 -0.30 21.78 -7.45
C TYR A 347 -1.75 21.90 -7.94
N GLY A 348 -2.68 22.44 -7.14
CA GLY A 348 -4.09 22.65 -7.51
C GLY A 348 -4.96 21.38 -7.50
N ILE A 349 -4.39 20.23 -7.16
CA ILE A 349 -5.07 18.93 -7.11
C ILE A 349 -4.75 18.19 -5.80
N LEU A 350 -5.61 17.27 -5.41
CA LEU A 350 -5.32 16.39 -4.28
C LEU A 350 -4.20 15.39 -4.63
N PRO A 351 -3.35 15.02 -3.66
CA PRO A 351 -2.34 14.01 -3.89
C PRO A 351 -2.99 12.64 -4.14
N ASN A 352 -2.43 11.90 -5.07
CA ASN A 352 -2.76 10.49 -5.23
C ASN A 352 -1.77 9.60 -4.46
N LYS A 353 -2.00 8.28 -4.50
CA LYS A 353 -1.14 7.30 -3.82
C LYS A 353 0.35 7.38 -4.20
N TYR A 354 0.68 7.82 -5.41
CA TYR A 354 2.07 7.94 -5.87
C TYR A 354 2.74 9.18 -5.28
N ALA A 355 2.03 10.30 -5.19
CA ALA A 355 2.49 11.49 -4.52
C ALA A 355 2.73 11.23 -3.02
N ILE A 356 1.79 10.56 -2.36
CA ILE A 356 1.92 10.16 -0.96
C ILE A 356 3.11 9.21 -0.78
N ARG A 357 3.28 8.25 -1.70
CA ARG A 357 4.43 7.33 -1.68
C ARG A 357 5.76 8.04 -1.81
N GLY A 358 5.85 9.03 -2.70
CA GLY A 358 7.06 9.84 -2.88
C GLY A 358 7.39 10.64 -1.63
N PHE A 359 6.37 11.22 -0.99
CA PHE A 359 6.52 11.92 0.29
C PHE A 359 7.00 10.98 1.40
N ASP A 360 6.28 9.90 1.67
CA ASP A 360 6.54 8.98 2.76
C ASP A 360 7.92 8.33 2.67
N LEU A 361 8.28 7.83 1.48
CA LEU A 361 9.58 7.18 1.27
C LEU A 361 10.74 8.16 1.41
N THR A 362 10.58 9.39 0.90
CA THR A 362 11.62 10.42 1.04
C THR A 362 11.79 10.83 2.49
N MET A 363 10.70 11.02 3.24
CA MET A 363 10.74 11.33 4.67
C MET A 363 11.45 10.23 5.46
N ASP A 364 11.07 8.96 5.26
CA ASP A 364 11.69 7.82 5.96
C ASP A 364 13.18 7.73 5.63
N ALA A 365 13.55 7.76 4.36
CA ALA A 365 14.95 7.63 3.93
C ALA A 365 15.84 8.74 4.52
N VAL A 366 15.40 9.99 4.46
CA VAL A 366 16.20 11.13 4.95
C VAL A 366 16.30 11.13 6.46
N LEU A 367 15.21 10.89 7.17
CA LEU A 367 15.24 10.81 8.63
C LEU A 367 16.13 9.66 9.11
N ARG A 368 16.09 8.49 8.44
CA ARG A 368 17.02 7.37 8.73
C ARG A 368 18.48 7.74 8.46
N LEU A 369 18.77 8.46 7.38
CA LEU A 369 20.12 9.01 7.14
C LEU A 369 20.57 9.96 8.24
N GLY A 370 19.64 10.71 8.82
CA GLY A 370 19.93 11.63 9.94
C GLY A 370 20.34 10.93 11.24
N VAL A 371 20.01 9.65 11.41
CA VAL A 371 20.35 8.89 12.63
C VAL A 371 21.79 8.46 12.66
N SER A 372 22.32 7.91 11.57
CA SER A 372 23.67 7.31 11.55
C SER A 372 24.46 7.55 10.26
N GLY A 373 23.95 8.34 9.33
CA GLY A 373 24.61 8.63 8.04
C GLY A 373 24.41 7.57 6.96
N ASN A 374 23.91 6.38 7.29
CA ASN A 374 23.53 5.35 6.34
C ASN A 374 22.34 4.50 6.83
N LEU A 375 21.60 3.89 5.90
CA LEU A 375 20.38 3.16 6.24
C LEU A 375 20.69 1.82 6.96
N ASN A 376 21.77 1.12 6.59
CA ASN A 376 22.08 -0.17 7.16
C ASN A 376 22.30 -0.10 8.68
N SER A 377 23.09 0.87 9.14
CA SER A 377 23.35 1.09 10.57
C SER A 377 22.10 1.63 11.30
N THR A 378 21.24 2.37 10.60
CA THR A 378 20.02 2.88 11.20
C THR A 378 18.98 1.78 11.44
N ASN A 379 18.85 0.82 10.52
CA ASN A 379 17.84 -0.24 10.65
C ASN A 379 18.05 -1.16 11.85
N THR A 380 19.26 -1.25 12.39
CA THR A 380 19.52 -1.98 13.63
C THR A 380 19.08 -1.20 14.88
N ARG A 381 18.83 0.10 14.76
CA ARG A 381 18.49 1.01 15.87
C ARG A 381 17.06 1.48 15.83
N ILE A 382 16.52 1.67 14.63
CA ILE A 382 15.16 2.17 14.37
C ILE A 382 14.35 1.03 13.77
N GLY A 383 13.32 0.63 14.47
CA GLY A 383 12.39 -0.39 14.02
C GLY A 383 11.37 0.12 12.99
N GLU A 384 10.11 -0.24 13.21
CA GLU A 384 8.98 0.18 12.39
C GLU A 384 8.73 1.69 12.48
N THR A 385 8.47 2.31 11.33
CA THR A 385 8.03 3.70 11.20
C THR A 385 6.77 3.76 10.36
N SER A 386 5.86 4.66 10.67
CA SER A 386 4.58 4.83 9.95
C SER A 386 4.43 6.29 9.55
N PHE A 387 4.12 6.52 8.27
CA PHE A 387 3.92 7.84 7.70
C PHE A 387 2.45 8.04 7.29
N LEU A 388 2.18 8.87 6.28
CA LEU A 388 0.82 9.17 5.84
C LEU A 388 0.01 7.92 5.51
N GLU A 389 0.53 7.11 4.59
CA GLU A 389 -0.11 5.86 4.18
C GLU A 389 0.83 4.66 4.26
N ASN A 390 2.14 4.87 4.32
CA ASN A 390 3.12 3.81 4.24
C ASN A 390 3.79 3.52 5.59
N LYS A 391 4.14 2.25 5.78
CA LYS A 391 4.85 1.73 6.93
C LYS A 391 6.18 1.14 6.48
N PHE A 392 7.26 1.39 7.22
CA PHE A 392 8.59 0.90 6.90
C PHE A 392 9.20 0.18 8.10
N ALA A 393 9.53 -1.09 7.90
CA ALA A 393 10.20 -1.94 8.87
C ALA A 393 11.19 -2.84 8.11
N TYR A 394 12.42 -2.37 7.92
CA TYR A 394 13.39 -3.07 7.07
C TYR A 394 14.08 -4.20 7.82
N LEU A 395 13.89 -5.42 7.32
CA LEU A 395 14.59 -6.61 7.81
C LEU A 395 15.59 -7.09 6.76
N LYS A 396 16.80 -7.38 7.21
CA LYS A 396 17.85 -7.94 6.35
C LYS A 396 17.49 -9.36 5.94
N ASN A 397 17.44 -9.62 4.62
CA ASN A 397 17.15 -10.94 4.09
C ASN A 397 18.45 -11.66 3.70
N SER A 398 19.03 -12.39 4.66
CA SER A 398 20.30 -13.10 4.46
C SER A 398 20.20 -14.28 3.48
N TYR A 399 18.98 -14.77 3.21
CA TYR A 399 18.75 -15.90 2.30
C TYR A 399 18.61 -15.46 0.84
N LYS A 400 18.27 -14.19 0.59
CA LYS A 400 18.05 -13.62 -0.75
C LYS A 400 19.12 -12.59 -1.15
N GLY A 401 20.38 -12.78 -0.79
CA GLY A 401 21.47 -11.90 -1.22
C GLY A 401 21.89 -10.83 -0.20
N GLY A 402 21.25 -10.75 0.96
CA GLY A 402 21.66 -9.89 2.07
C GLY A 402 21.19 -8.44 2.01
N GLY A 403 20.29 -8.10 1.09
CA GLY A 403 19.57 -6.82 1.07
C GLY A 403 18.43 -6.76 2.09
N TYR A 404 17.61 -5.75 1.98
CA TYR A 404 16.57 -5.43 2.95
C TYR A 404 15.17 -5.51 2.33
N GLU A 405 14.26 -6.15 3.05
CA GLU A 405 12.85 -6.28 2.67
C GLU A 405 11.97 -5.60 3.71
N ASN A 406 11.03 -4.78 3.25
CA ASN A 406 10.10 -4.10 4.15
C ASN A 406 9.08 -5.09 4.71
N GLN A 407 8.97 -5.16 6.04
CA GLN A 407 8.02 -5.96 6.79
C GLN A 407 6.79 -5.15 7.25
N GLY A 408 6.74 -3.85 6.94
CA GLY A 408 5.72 -2.93 7.41
C GLY A 408 4.39 -3.14 6.67
N VAL A 409 3.51 -3.94 7.26
CA VAL A 409 2.17 -4.28 6.76
C VAL A 409 1.14 -3.78 7.76
N TYR A 410 0.05 -3.22 7.27
CA TYR A 410 -1.14 -2.95 8.04
C TYR A 410 -2.07 -4.15 7.97
N ILE A 411 -2.65 -4.54 9.10
CA ILE A 411 -3.84 -5.40 9.12
C ILE A 411 -5.03 -4.49 9.36
N VAL A 412 -5.98 -4.52 8.46
CA VAL A 412 -7.14 -3.64 8.51
C VAL A 412 -8.42 -4.46 8.51
N GLN A 413 -9.44 -3.91 9.17
CA GLN A 413 -10.74 -4.54 9.33
C GLN A 413 -11.85 -3.56 8.95
N TYR A 414 -12.86 -4.06 8.25
CA TYR A 414 -14.11 -3.34 8.04
C TYR A 414 -14.95 -3.39 9.32
N ASP A 415 -15.25 -2.25 9.87
CA ASP A 415 -16.08 -2.11 11.07
C ASP A 415 -16.98 -0.89 10.96
N ASN A 416 -18.29 -1.07 11.09
CA ASN A 416 -19.28 0.01 11.00
C ASN A 416 -19.08 0.93 9.77
N MET A 417 -18.83 0.34 8.61
CA MET A 417 -18.53 1.06 7.36
C MET A 417 -17.26 1.92 7.42
N GLU A 418 -16.34 1.62 8.34
CA GLU A 418 -15.01 2.19 8.43
C GLU A 418 -13.94 1.12 8.25
N ILE A 419 -12.81 1.51 7.67
CA ILE A 419 -11.61 0.65 7.62
C ILE A 419 -10.69 1.11 8.76
N LYS A 420 -10.46 0.20 9.72
CA LYS A 420 -9.63 0.47 10.90
C LYS A 420 -8.41 -0.44 10.90
N GLU A 421 -7.25 0.09 11.33
CA GLU A 421 -6.10 -0.74 11.63
C GLU A 421 -6.39 -1.55 12.91
N VAL A 422 -6.13 -2.86 12.85
CA VAL A 422 -6.20 -3.79 13.99
C VAL A 422 -4.79 -4.33 14.30
N LYS A 423 -4.53 -4.62 15.59
CA LYS A 423 -3.18 -4.98 16.09
C LYS A 423 -3.16 -6.31 16.81
#